data_22eec24ab6a240aa1302d648458474aa
#
_entry.id   22eec24ab6a240aa1302d648458474aa
#
_cell.length_a   1.000
_cell.length_b   1.000
_cell.length_c   1.000
_cell.angle_alpha   90.00
_cell.angle_beta   90.00
_cell.angle_gamma   90.00
#
_symmetry.space_group_name_H-M   'P 1'
#
loop_
_entity.id
_entity.type
_entity.pdbx_description
1 polymer ?
#
loop_
_entity_poly.entity_id
_entity_poly.type
_entity_poly.pdbx_seq_one_letter_code
_entity_poly.pdbx_strand_id
1 'polypeptide(L)'
;KKIKQLRGKEIVLVPQSTSYLDPLMKVGQQICKGKKTPEKKRKLDSIFEKYGLGKNVQEQYPFELSGGMTRRVMISTALIETPKLVIADEPTPGLDPKLARRAMEHFRGLADMGAAVLVITHDLELALQTVDRIQVFYAGYTIEDSTAEDFAKEETLRHPYTKALWRAMPGHGFHYIDGVQPYARDMQQGCPFAPRCGKCTDKCKEEVPWHQSGNGYVRCIYDT
;
A
#
# COMPACT_ATOMS: atom_id res chain seq x y z
N LYS A 1 0.69 -26.18 8.06
CA LYS A 1 -0.78 -26.23 8.26
C LYS A 1 -1.36 -24.90 8.75
N LYS A 2 -0.79 -24.25 9.81
CA LYS A 2 -1.28 -22.96 10.36
C LYS A 2 -1.41 -21.85 9.30
N ILE A 3 -0.42 -21.66 8.42
CA ILE A 3 -0.44 -20.60 7.41
C ILE A 3 -1.65 -20.73 6.46
N LYS A 4 -2.03 -21.94 6.05
CA LYS A 4 -3.20 -22.16 5.18
C LYS A 4 -4.53 -21.79 5.87
N GLN A 5 -4.59 -21.84 7.19
CA GLN A 5 -5.78 -21.48 7.97
C GLN A 5 -5.93 -19.96 8.09
N LEU A 6 -4.82 -19.22 8.13
CA LEU A 6 -4.78 -17.76 8.25
C LEU A 6 -5.06 -17.05 6.93
N ARG A 7 -4.47 -17.57 5.82
CA ARG A 7 -4.60 -16.95 4.50
C ARG A 7 -6.04 -16.86 4.03
N GLY A 8 -6.42 -15.69 3.58
CA GLY A 8 -7.75 -15.39 3.05
C GLY A 8 -8.86 -15.35 4.09
N LYS A 9 -8.54 -15.44 5.39
CA LYS A 9 -9.48 -15.25 6.51
C LYS A 9 -8.97 -14.17 7.44
N GLU A 10 -7.94 -14.50 8.23
CA GLU A 10 -7.33 -13.55 9.17
C GLU A 10 -6.32 -12.63 8.49
N ILE A 11 -5.63 -13.11 7.46
CA ILE A 11 -4.69 -12.35 6.65
C ILE A 11 -5.20 -12.34 5.21
N VAL A 12 -5.48 -11.16 4.69
CA VAL A 12 -5.99 -10.96 3.32
C VAL A 12 -5.00 -10.11 2.54
N LEU A 13 -4.70 -10.54 1.32
CA LEU A 13 -3.88 -9.81 0.35
C LEU A 13 -4.77 -9.28 -0.76
N VAL A 14 -4.64 -8.00 -1.08
CA VAL A 14 -5.09 -7.38 -2.33
C VAL A 14 -3.84 -7.17 -3.18
N PRO A 15 -3.54 -8.06 -4.13
CA PRO A 15 -2.30 -8.01 -4.90
C PRO A 15 -2.35 -6.98 -6.01
N GLN A 16 -1.19 -6.55 -6.48
CA GLN A 16 -1.05 -5.63 -7.61
C GLN A 16 -1.58 -6.23 -8.91
N SER A 17 -1.26 -7.50 -9.17
CA SER A 17 -1.63 -8.16 -10.41
C SER A 17 -3.07 -8.69 -10.39
N THR A 18 -3.81 -8.37 -11.45
CA THR A 18 -5.16 -8.90 -11.69
C THR A 18 -5.17 -10.39 -12.05
N SER A 19 -4.03 -10.96 -12.45
CA SER A 19 -3.86 -12.39 -12.72
C SER A 19 -4.00 -13.29 -11.49
N TYR A 20 -4.15 -12.70 -10.30
CA TYR A 20 -4.43 -13.43 -9.07
C TYR A 20 -5.83 -14.09 -9.06
N LEU A 21 -6.76 -13.57 -9.84
CA LEU A 21 -8.08 -14.17 -10.00
C LEU A 21 -7.99 -15.41 -10.89
N ASP A 22 -8.65 -16.49 -10.48
CA ASP A 22 -8.77 -17.71 -11.27
C ASP A 22 -9.64 -17.43 -12.51
N PRO A 23 -9.09 -17.55 -13.74
CA PRO A 23 -9.84 -17.24 -14.96
C PRO A 23 -10.99 -18.20 -15.23
N LEU A 24 -10.98 -19.39 -14.65
CA LEU A 24 -11.98 -20.44 -14.85
C LEU A 24 -13.08 -20.43 -13.78
N MET A 25 -13.01 -19.52 -12.82
CA MET A 25 -13.98 -19.42 -11.73
C MET A 25 -14.74 -18.10 -11.78
N LYS A 26 -16.06 -18.15 -11.62
CA LYS A 26 -16.91 -16.96 -11.56
C LYS A 26 -16.52 -16.05 -10.38
N VAL A 27 -16.56 -14.74 -10.62
CA VAL A 27 -16.14 -13.69 -9.68
C VAL A 27 -16.80 -13.84 -8.31
N GLY A 28 -18.12 -14.00 -8.26
CA GLY A 28 -18.85 -14.16 -6.99
C GLY A 28 -18.46 -15.41 -6.20
N GLN A 29 -18.07 -16.49 -6.89
CA GLN A 29 -17.58 -17.72 -6.24
C GLN A 29 -16.20 -17.49 -5.62
N GLN A 30 -15.32 -16.78 -6.32
CA GLN A 30 -13.99 -16.47 -5.83
C GLN A 30 -14.04 -15.60 -4.58
N ILE A 31 -14.82 -14.50 -4.62
CA ILE A 31 -14.95 -13.58 -3.49
C ILE A 31 -15.55 -14.33 -2.28
N CYS A 32 -16.59 -15.12 -2.47
CA CYS A 32 -17.23 -15.89 -1.40
C CYS A 32 -16.45 -17.17 -1.00
N LYS A 33 -15.34 -17.50 -1.69
CA LYS A 33 -14.53 -18.70 -1.45
C LYS A 33 -15.35 -19.98 -1.50
N GLY A 34 -16.21 -20.11 -2.49
CA GLY A 34 -17.08 -21.24 -2.72
C GLY A 34 -18.27 -21.37 -1.73
N LYS A 35 -18.34 -20.54 -0.69
CA LYS A 35 -19.41 -20.57 0.34
C LYS A 35 -20.34 -19.38 0.16
N LYS A 36 -21.35 -19.52 -0.69
CA LYS A 36 -22.39 -18.50 -0.85
C LYS A 36 -23.46 -18.64 0.24
N THR A 37 -23.16 -18.22 1.47
CA THR A 37 -24.19 -18.07 2.50
C THR A 37 -25.08 -16.86 2.19
N PRO A 38 -26.36 -16.83 2.66
CA PRO A 38 -27.25 -15.68 2.46
C PRO A 38 -26.65 -14.37 3.00
N GLU A 39 -25.88 -14.45 4.08
CA GLU A 39 -25.19 -13.31 4.67
C GLU A 39 -24.07 -12.78 3.77
N LYS A 40 -23.17 -13.66 3.29
CA LYS A 40 -22.10 -13.29 2.35
C LYS A 40 -22.66 -12.73 1.05
N LYS A 41 -23.76 -13.28 0.57
CA LYS A 41 -24.42 -12.77 -0.64
C LYS A 41 -24.89 -11.32 -0.43
N ARG A 42 -25.61 -11.04 0.67
CA ARG A 42 -26.05 -9.67 0.99
C ARG A 42 -24.87 -8.71 1.14
N LYS A 43 -23.80 -9.14 1.83
CA LYS A 43 -22.59 -8.34 1.99
C LYS A 43 -21.91 -8.06 0.64
N LEU A 44 -21.82 -9.06 -0.23
CA LEU A 44 -21.26 -8.91 -1.58
C LEU A 44 -22.10 -7.96 -2.43
N ASP A 45 -23.42 -8.07 -2.41
CA ASP A 45 -24.33 -7.17 -3.13
C ASP A 45 -24.12 -5.71 -2.68
N SER A 46 -24.00 -5.47 -1.36
CA SER A 46 -23.72 -4.13 -0.82
C SER A 46 -22.35 -3.61 -1.22
N ILE A 47 -21.30 -4.45 -1.22
CA ILE A 47 -19.96 -4.07 -1.67
C ILE A 47 -19.99 -3.71 -3.16
N PHE A 48 -20.64 -4.52 -4.00
CA PHE A 48 -20.72 -4.28 -5.43
C PHE A 48 -21.45 -2.97 -5.75
N GLU A 49 -22.56 -2.69 -5.07
CA GLU A 49 -23.27 -1.43 -5.19
C GLU A 49 -22.39 -0.23 -4.85
N LYS A 50 -21.65 -0.30 -3.71
CA LYS A 50 -20.71 0.76 -3.29
C LYS A 50 -19.61 1.02 -4.31
N TYR A 51 -19.14 -0.02 -5.01
CA TYR A 51 -18.10 0.08 -6.03
C TYR A 51 -18.62 0.25 -7.46
N GLY A 52 -19.92 0.45 -7.64
CA GLY A 52 -20.51 0.61 -8.97
C GLY A 52 -20.35 -0.63 -9.86
N LEU A 53 -20.34 -1.82 -9.26
CA LEU A 53 -20.37 -3.09 -9.96
C LEU A 53 -21.81 -3.60 -10.05
N GLY A 54 -22.25 -3.94 -11.26
CA GLY A 54 -23.56 -4.53 -11.47
C GLY A 54 -23.69 -5.91 -10.80
N LYS A 55 -24.89 -6.27 -10.38
CA LYS A 55 -25.16 -7.59 -9.76
C LYS A 55 -24.78 -8.77 -10.68
N ASN A 56 -24.89 -8.59 -11.99
CA ASN A 56 -24.51 -9.58 -13.00
C ASN A 56 -23.01 -9.88 -13.00
N VAL A 57 -22.14 -8.97 -12.52
CA VAL A 57 -20.68 -9.16 -12.45
C VAL A 57 -20.31 -10.37 -11.59
N GLN A 58 -21.13 -10.73 -10.60
CA GLN A 58 -20.89 -11.92 -9.78
C GLN A 58 -20.90 -13.23 -10.59
N GLU A 59 -21.62 -13.25 -11.70
CA GLU A 59 -21.77 -14.41 -12.58
C GLU A 59 -20.81 -14.40 -13.77
N GLN A 60 -20.03 -13.32 -13.93
CA GLN A 60 -19.00 -13.19 -14.96
C GLN A 60 -17.67 -13.85 -14.54
N TYR A 61 -16.84 -14.16 -15.53
CA TYR A 61 -15.46 -14.59 -15.35
C TYR A 61 -14.51 -13.39 -15.38
N PRO A 62 -13.30 -13.50 -14.80
CA PRO A 62 -12.34 -12.38 -14.77
C PRO A 62 -12.00 -11.80 -16.15
N PHE A 63 -11.93 -12.62 -17.19
CA PHE A 63 -11.61 -12.19 -18.55
C PHE A 63 -12.74 -11.39 -19.23
N GLU A 64 -13.95 -11.41 -18.70
CA GLU A 64 -15.08 -10.61 -19.18
C GLU A 64 -15.11 -9.20 -18.58
N LEU A 65 -14.19 -8.91 -17.62
CA LEU A 65 -14.17 -7.64 -16.89
C LEU A 65 -13.16 -6.67 -17.50
N SER A 66 -13.48 -5.38 -17.43
CA SER A 66 -12.48 -4.33 -17.67
C SER A 66 -11.45 -4.31 -16.52
N GLY A 67 -10.25 -3.74 -16.76
CA GLY A 67 -9.21 -3.65 -15.73
C GLY A 67 -9.67 -2.96 -14.45
N GLY A 68 -10.44 -1.86 -14.57
CA GLY A 68 -11.01 -1.17 -13.41
C GLY A 68 -12.09 -1.99 -12.68
N MET A 69 -12.88 -2.82 -13.38
CA MET A 69 -13.81 -3.75 -12.75
C MET A 69 -13.07 -4.84 -12.00
N THR A 70 -12.03 -5.42 -12.62
CA THR A 70 -11.20 -6.45 -12.00
C THR A 70 -10.55 -5.93 -10.72
N ARG A 71 -10.03 -4.69 -10.73
CA ARG A 71 -9.45 -4.07 -9.53
C ARG A 71 -10.48 -3.94 -8.41
N ARG A 72 -11.68 -3.46 -8.71
CA ARG A 72 -12.78 -3.36 -7.72
C ARG A 72 -13.21 -4.72 -7.17
N VAL A 73 -13.21 -5.74 -8.00
CA VAL A 73 -13.45 -7.13 -7.58
C VAL A 73 -12.36 -7.60 -6.61
N MET A 74 -11.10 -7.32 -6.89
CA MET A 74 -9.99 -7.70 -6.00
C MET A 74 -10.10 -7.01 -4.63
N ILE A 75 -10.42 -5.72 -4.58
CA ILE A 75 -10.69 -5.02 -3.32
C ILE A 75 -11.86 -5.69 -2.58
N SER A 76 -12.91 -6.09 -3.29
CA SER A 76 -14.06 -6.78 -2.71
C SER A 76 -13.69 -8.09 -2.00
N THR A 77 -12.61 -8.77 -2.42
CA THR A 77 -12.12 -9.99 -1.75
C THR A 77 -11.61 -9.72 -0.33
N ALA A 78 -11.07 -8.53 -0.06
CA ALA A 78 -10.64 -8.12 1.27
C ALA A 78 -11.83 -7.71 2.15
N LEU A 79 -12.82 -7.05 1.56
CA LEU A 79 -13.95 -6.48 2.29
C LEU A 79 -15.01 -7.51 2.68
N ILE A 80 -15.07 -8.67 2.02
CA ILE A 80 -16.07 -9.70 2.30
C ILE A 80 -15.86 -10.39 3.65
N GLU A 81 -14.62 -10.50 4.09
CA GLU A 81 -14.23 -11.05 5.38
C GLU A 81 -14.05 -9.93 6.42
N THR A 82 -13.77 -10.32 7.66
CA THR A 82 -13.30 -9.43 8.75
C THR A 82 -11.89 -9.81 9.13
N PRO A 83 -10.89 -9.44 8.32
CA PRO A 83 -9.51 -9.84 8.54
C PRO A 83 -8.90 -9.15 9.76
N LYS A 84 -7.87 -9.76 10.35
CA LYS A 84 -7.01 -9.13 11.36
C LYS A 84 -5.88 -8.33 10.71
N LEU A 85 -5.47 -8.74 9.50
CA LEU A 85 -4.43 -8.07 8.71
C LEU A 85 -4.86 -8.00 7.24
N VAL A 86 -4.80 -6.80 6.68
CA VAL A 86 -4.91 -6.55 5.25
C VAL A 86 -3.57 -6.07 4.73
N ILE A 87 -3.10 -6.66 3.65
CA ILE A 87 -1.96 -6.18 2.86
C ILE A 87 -2.52 -5.79 1.50
N ALA A 88 -2.45 -4.52 1.14
CA ALA A 88 -2.92 -4.01 -0.13
C ALA A 88 -1.73 -3.47 -0.93
N ASP A 89 -1.41 -4.15 -2.02
CA ASP A 89 -0.29 -3.83 -2.90
C ASP A 89 -0.81 -3.11 -4.12
N GLU A 90 -0.52 -1.80 -4.22
CA GLU A 90 -0.99 -0.90 -5.27
C GLU A 90 -2.51 -1.06 -5.54
N PRO A 91 -3.38 -0.83 -4.54
CA PRO A 91 -4.80 -1.13 -4.69
C PRO A 91 -5.55 -0.14 -5.60
N THR A 92 -5.02 1.05 -5.86
CA THR A 92 -5.72 2.15 -6.51
C THR A 92 -5.44 2.39 -8.00
N PRO A 93 -4.32 1.97 -8.61
CA PRO A 93 -4.07 2.17 -10.03
C PRO A 93 -5.21 1.63 -10.90
N GLY A 94 -5.61 2.43 -11.91
CA GLY A 94 -6.71 2.09 -12.82
C GLY A 94 -8.11 2.35 -12.27
N LEU A 95 -8.22 2.91 -11.07
CA LEU A 95 -9.47 3.48 -10.54
C LEU A 95 -9.52 4.97 -10.81
N ASP A 96 -10.73 5.49 -11.01
CA ASP A 96 -10.92 6.95 -10.99
C ASP A 96 -10.69 7.51 -9.56
N PRO A 97 -10.38 8.81 -9.41
CA PRO A 97 -10.02 9.39 -8.12
C PRO A 97 -11.06 9.19 -7.02
N LYS A 98 -12.35 9.18 -7.36
CA LYS A 98 -13.44 8.98 -6.40
C LYS A 98 -13.45 7.54 -5.88
N LEU A 99 -13.26 6.57 -6.76
CA LEU A 99 -13.18 5.15 -6.38
C LEU A 99 -11.90 4.82 -5.64
N ALA A 100 -10.76 5.44 -6.02
CA ALA A 100 -9.49 5.29 -5.32
C ALA A 100 -9.60 5.77 -3.86
N ARG A 101 -10.15 6.97 -3.64
CA ARG A 101 -10.43 7.50 -2.30
C ARG A 101 -11.34 6.57 -1.50
N ARG A 102 -12.44 6.11 -2.09
CA ARG A 102 -13.37 5.17 -1.44
C ARG A 102 -12.69 3.86 -1.04
N ALA A 103 -11.76 3.35 -1.86
CA ALA A 103 -11.01 2.15 -1.52
C ALA A 103 -10.14 2.37 -0.27
N MET A 104 -9.46 3.52 -0.20
CA MET A 104 -8.64 3.88 0.97
C MET A 104 -9.50 4.10 2.22
N GLU A 105 -10.64 4.76 2.10
CA GLU A 105 -11.62 4.92 3.20
C GLU A 105 -12.13 3.57 3.73
N HIS A 106 -12.34 2.59 2.85
CA HIS A 106 -12.71 1.24 3.29
C HIS A 106 -11.58 0.52 4.04
N PHE A 107 -10.33 0.66 3.59
CA PHE A 107 -9.18 0.16 4.32
C PHE A 107 -9.04 0.84 5.68
N ARG A 108 -9.25 2.16 5.75
CA ARG A 108 -9.34 2.90 7.01
C ARG A 108 -10.43 2.35 7.92
N GLY A 109 -11.63 2.12 7.39
CA GLY A 109 -12.73 1.52 8.15
C GLY A 109 -12.42 0.14 8.72
N LEU A 110 -11.62 -0.68 8.03
CA LEU A 110 -11.13 -1.95 8.58
C LEU A 110 -10.15 -1.72 9.74
N ALA A 111 -9.27 -0.71 9.63
CA ALA A 111 -8.35 -0.34 10.71
C ALA A 111 -9.10 0.17 11.94
N ASP A 112 -10.12 1.01 11.76
CA ASP A 112 -10.98 1.52 12.84
C ASP A 112 -11.75 0.40 13.56
N MET A 113 -12.02 -0.72 12.87
CA MET A 113 -12.59 -1.94 13.45
C MET A 113 -11.57 -2.86 14.11
N GLY A 114 -10.28 -2.45 14.18
CA GLY A 114 -9.21 -3.16 14.87
C GLY A 114 -8.35 -4.08 13.99
N ALA A 115 -8.49 -4.04 12.67
CA ALA A 115 -7.56 -4.73 11.77
C ALA A 115 -6.25 -3.94 11.62
N ALA A 116 -5.13 -4.63 11.47
CA ALA A 116 -3.91 -4.02 10.95
C ALA A 116 -4.03 -3.89 9.42
N VAL A 117 -3.68 -2.73 8.87
CA VAL A 117 -3.72 -2.48 7.42
C VAL A 117 -2.38 -1.96 6.95
N LEU A 118 -1.76 -2.68 6.01
CA LEU A 118 -0.56 -2.26 5.29
C LEU A 118 -0.93 -1.96 3.85
N VAL A 119 -0.78 -0.72 3.43
CA VAL A 119 -0.95 -0.30 2.04
C VAL A 119 0.42 0.01 1.45
N ILE A 120 0.75 -0.61 0.33
CA ILE A 120 1.93 -0.29 -0.48
C ILE A 120 1.42 0.55 -1.65
N THR A 121 1.93 1.77 -1.80
CA THR A 121 1.50 2.67 -2.86
C THR A 121 2.57 3.73 -3.17
N HIS A 122 2.54 4.26 -4.37
CA HIS A 122 3.29 5.46 -4.76
C HIS A 122 2.43 6.73 -4.74
N ASP A 123 1.12 6.61 -4.48
CA ASP A 123 0.21 7.75 -4.35
C ASP A 123 0.24 8.28 -2.90
N LEU A 124 1.23 9.13 -2.64
CA LEU A 124 1.44 9.71 -1.31
C LEU A 124 0.32 10.67 -0.90
N GLU A 125 -0.24 11.44 -1.84
CA GLU A 125 -1.31 12.40 -1.54
C GLU A 125 -2.56 11.69 -1.05
N LEU A 126 -2.90 10.58 -1.67
CA LEU A 126 -4.04 9.76 -1.27
C LEU A 126 -3.76 9.03 0.06
N ALA A 127 -2.53 8.51 0.24
CA ALA A 127 -2.14 7.83 1.47
C ALA A 127 -2.20 8.76 2.68
N LEU A 128 -1.65 9.97 2.58
CA LEU A 128 -1.63 10.97 3.66
C LEU A 128 -3.01 11.30 4.25
N GLN A 129 -4.07 11.14 3.45
CA GLN A 129 -5.44 11.43 3.89
C GLN A 129 -6.05 10.30 4.74
N THR A 130 -5.42 9.13 4.79
CA THR A 130 -6.08 7.92 5.32
C THR A 130 -5.25 7.08 6.27
N VAL A 131 -3.91 7.21 6.26
CA VAL A 131 -3.02 6.37 7.07
C VAL A 131 -2.57 7.08 8.35
N ASP A 132 -2.18 6.30 9.35
CA ASP A 132 -1.63 6.82 10.60
C ASP A 132 -0.11 7.04 10.50
N ARG A 133 0.58 6.16 9.74
CA ARG A 133 2.04 6.16 9.60
C ARG A 133 2.45 5.90 8.16
N ILE A 134 3.60 6.44 7.79
CA ILE A 134 4.23 6.25 6.49
C ILE A 134 5.63 5.70 6.69
N GLN A 135 5.93 4.61 5.99
CA GLN A 135 7.27 4.05 5.90
C GLN A 135 7.82 4.27 4.49
N VAL A 136 8.90 5.00 4.40
CA VAL A 136 9.59 5.27 3.13
C VAL A 136 10.57 4.16 2.84
N PHE A 137 10.40 3.55 1.67
CA PHE A 137 11.20 2.42 1.22
C PHE A 137 12.13 2.85 0.07
N TYR A 138 13.41 2.48 0.16
CA TYR A 138 14.40 2.79 -0.87
C TYR A 138 15.41 1.66 -1.04
N ALA A 139 15.60 1.17 -2.26
CA ALA A 139 16.57 0.13 -2.62
C ALA A 139 16.59 -1.08 -1.67
N GLY A 140 15.41 -1.56 -1.25
CA GLY A 140 15.28 -2.73 -0.37
C GLY A 140 15.29 -2.42 1.14
N TYR A 141 15.42 -1.18 1.54
CA TYR A 141 15.48 -0.76 2.94
C TYR A 141 14.35 0.18 3.31
N THR A 142 13.79 0.03 4.50
CA THR A 142 13.03 1.10 5.14
C THR A 142 14.03 2.14 5.64
N ILE A 143 13.90 3.38 5.19
CA ILE A 143 14.83 4.46 5.50
C ILE A 143 14.27 5.48 6.48
N GLU A 144 12.97 5.63 6.51
CA GLU A 144 12.27 6.48 7.48
C GLU A 144 10.87 5.92 7.76
N ASP A 145 10.44 6.01 9.01
CA ASP A 145 9.09 5.77 9.50
C ASP A 145 8.63 7.03 10.24
N SER A 146 7.54 7.61 9.83
CA SER A 146 6.98 8.82 10.44
C SER A 146 5.47 8.73 10.56
N THR A 147 4.89 9.56 11.42
CA THR A 147 3.43 9.75 11.44
C THR A 147 3.00 10.45 10.13
N ALA A 148 1.74 10.27 9.72
CA ALA A 148 1.21 10.98 8.58
C ALA A 148 1.23 12.51 8.80
N GLU A 149 1.05 12.96 10.05
CA GLU A 149 1.14 14.37 10.44
C GLU A 149 2.56 14.93 10.24
N ASP A 150 3.59 14.18 10.67
CA ASP A 150 5.00 14.56 10.47
C ASP A 150 5.34 14.54 8.98
N PHE A 151 4.86 13.56 8.21
CA PHE A 151 5.12 13.47 6.78
C PHE A 151 4.50 14.61 5.97
N ALA A 152 3.44 15.23 6.48
CA ALA A 152 2.81 16.37 5.83
C ALA A 152 3.68 17.64 5.80
N LYS A 153 4.76 17.71 6.60
CA LYS A 153 5.63 18.87 6.75
C LYS A 153 7.08 18.50 6.46
N GLU A 154 7.73 19.24 5.55
CA GLU A 154 9.12 18.94 5.17
C GLU A 154 10.10 19.04 6.35
N GLU A 155 9.92 20.02 7.23
CA GLU A 155 10.79 20.28 8.36
C GLU A 155 10.83 19.14 9.38
N THR A 156 9.78 18.33 9.46
CA THR A 156 9.68 17.18 10.36
C THR A 156 10.25 15.90 9.76
N LEU A 157 10.50 15.86 8.46
CA LEU A 157 11.16 14.75 7.78
C LEU A 157 12.66 14.76 8.08
N ARG A 158 13.25 13.57 8.18
CA ARG A 158 14.63 13.40 8.70
C ARG A 158 15.59 12.94 7.63
N HIS A 159 15.23 11.89 6.90
CA HIS A 159 16.11 11.32 5.88
C HIS A 159 16.16 12.22 4.62
N PRO A 160 17.36 12.54 4.07
CA PRO A 160 17.48 13.37 2.86
C PRO A 160 16.68 12.87 1.67
N TYR A 161 16.52 11.54 1.49
CA TYR A 161 15.67 11.00 0.44
C TYR A 161 14.19 11.27 0.70
N THR A 162 13.72 11.15 1.94
CA THR A 162 12.32 11.44 2.28
C THR A 162 11.98 12.91 2.00
N LYS A 163 12.87 13.84 2.35
CA LYS A 163 12.72 15.26 2.00
C LYS A 163 12.69 15.48 0.49
N ALA A 164 13.58 14.81 -0.25
CA ALA A 164 13.62 14.92 -1.69
C ALA A 164 12.37 14.30 -2.35
N LEU A 165 11.86 13.18 -1.83
CA LEU A 165 10.62 12.56 -2.26
C LEU A 165 9.42 13.49 -2.01
N TRP A 166 9.37 14.14 -0.85
CA TRP A 166 8.34 15.12 -0.50
C TRP A 166 8.35 16.30 -1.48
N ARG A 167 9.52 16.87 -1.79
CA ARG A 167 9.68 17.96 -2.77
C ARG A 167 9.32 17.56 -4.19
N ALA A 168 9.42 16.27 -4.52
CA ALA A 168 9.05 15.75 -5.84
C ALA A 168 7.54 15.58 -6.03
N MET A 169 6.75 15.70 -4.97
CA MET A 169 5.29 15.62 -5.07
C MET A 169 4.72 16.81 -5.87
N PRO A 170 3.61 16.60 -6.61
CA PRO A 170 2.99 17.65 -7.44
C PRO A 170 2.71 18.95 -6.69
N GLY A 171 2.20 18.86 -5.46
CA GLY A 171 1.88 20.02 -4.62
C GLY A 171 3.10 20.76 -4.05
N HIS A 172 4.33 20.22 -4.18
CA HIS A 172 5.54 20.70 -3.51
C HIS A 172 6.66 21.14 -4.48
N GLY A 173 6.31 21.42 -5.72
CA GLY A 173 7.21 22.05 -6.70
C GLY A 173 7.88 21.12 -7.70
N PHE A 174 7.61 19.82 -7.70
CA PHE A 174 8.12 18.86 -8.68
C PHE A 174 9.65 18.81 -8.80
N HIS A 175 10.37 18.92 -7.69
CA HIS A 175 11.82 18.84 -7.68
C HIS A 175 12.27 17.38 -7.84
N TYR A 176 12.93 17.06 -8.95
CA TYR A 176 13.46 15.73 -9.17
C TYR A 176 14.76 15.46 -8.40
N ILE A 177 15.08 14.20 -8.24
CA ILE A 177 16.32 13.74 -7.58
C ILE A 177 17.24 13.17 -8.64
N ASP A 178 18.43 13.74 -8.80
CA ASP A 178 19.43 13.27 -9.75
C ASP A 178 19.87 11.82 -9.46
N GLY A 179 20.32 11.16 -10.53
CA GLY A 179 20.90 9.82 -10.49
C GLY A 179 19.86 8.69 -10.47
N VAL A 180 20.35 7.46 -10.49
CA VAL A 180 19.57 6.24 -10.58
C VAL A 180 19.56 5.52 -9.23
N GLN A 181 18.42 4.93 -8.85
CA GLN A 181 18.33 4.09 -7.68
C GLN A 181 19.16 2.82 -7.89
N PRO A 182 20.08 2.45 -6.95
CA PRO A 182 20.83 1.21 -7.05
C PRO A 182 19.93 -0.01 -6.91
N TYR A 183 20.32 -1.12 -7.51
CA TYR A 183 19.65 -2.39 -7.25
C TYR A 183 19.97 -2.89 -5.84
N ALA A 184 18.95 -3.39 -5.14
CA ALA A 184 19.11 -3.91 -3.77
C ALA A 184 20.20 -4.99 -3.66
N ARG A 185 20.35 -5.84 -4.69
CA ARG A 185 21.38 -6.90 -4.75
C ARG A 185 22.82 -6.38 -4.88
N ASP A 186 22.99 -5.16 -5.40
CA ASP A 186 24.31 -4.55 -5.64
C ASP A 186 24.70 -3.62 -4.48
N MET A 187 23.83 -3.53 -3.46
CA MET A 187 24.07 -2.69 -2.30
C MET A 187 25.16 -3.27 -1.40
N GLN A 188 26.17 -2.44 -1.15
CA GLN A 188 27.16 -2.66 -0.09
C GLN A 188 26.59 -2.24 1.27
N GLN A 189 27.36 -2.43 2.35
CA GLN A 189 27.03 -1.86 3.65
C GLN A 189 26.80 -0.34 3.55
N GLY A 190 25.95 0.19 4.43
CA GLY A 190 25.74 1.62 4.56
C GLY A 190 24.35 2.10 4.11
N CYS A 191 24.25 3.41 3.96
CA CYS A 191 23.03 4.06 3.52
C CYS A 191 22.79 3.82 2.01
N PRO A 192 21.67 3.24 1.60
CA PRO A 192 21.38 2.98 0.19
C PRO A 192 21.26 4.25 -0.66
N PHE A 193 20.99 5.38 -0.04
CA PHE A 193 20.90 6.67 -0.71
C PHE A 193 22.26 7.42 -0.79
N ALA A 194 23.31 6.95 -0.13
CA ALA A 194 24.61 7.60 -0.10
C ALA A 194 25.12 8.08 -1.47
N PRO A 195 25.03 7.31 -2.58
CA PRO A 195 25.49 7.75 -3.90
C PRO A 195 24.79 8.97 -4.47
N ARG A 196 23.59 9.30 -3.95
CA ARG A 196 22.73 10.40 -4.42
C ARG A 196 22.52 11.48 -3.36
N CYS A 197 23.11 11.28 -2.18
CA CYS A 197 22.92 12.17 -1.04
C CYS A 197 23.91 13.32 -1.06
N GLY A 198 23.44 14.56 -1.17
CA GLY A 198 24.28 15.76 -1.11
C GLY A 198 24.96 15.98 0.26
N LYS A 199 24.53 15.25 1.31
CA LYS A 199 25.13 15.27 2.67
C LYS A 199 25.99 14.03 2.95
N CYS A 200 26.31 13.21 1.92
CA CYS A 200 27.04 11.97 2.11
C CYS A 200 28.46 12.20 2.67
N THR A 201 28.83 11.40 3.66
CA THR A 201 30.21 11.31 4.19
C THR A 201 30.65 9.85 4.23
N ASP A 202 31.93 9.60 4.56
CA ASP A 202 32.45 8.24 4.65
C ASP A 202 31.71 7.39 5.69
N LYS A 203 31.21 7.97 6.76
CA LYS A 203 30.36 7.29 7.74
C LYS A 203 29.06 6.72 7.16
N CYS A 204 28.55 7.29 6.07
CA CYS A 204 27.35 6.76 5.39
C CYS A 204 27.63 5.44 4.64
N LYS A 205 28.91 5.07 4.44
CA LYS A 205 29.35 3.82 3.81
C LYS A 205 29.46 2.67 4.81
N GLU A 206 29.45 2.99 6.10
CA GLU A 206 29.41 2.03 7.21
C GLU A 206 27.96 1.64 7.53
N GLU A 207 27.76 0.70 8.45
CA GLU A 207 26.42 0.32 8.88
C GLU A 207 25.71 1.51 9.54
N VAL A 208 24.57 1.91 8.95
CA VAL A 208 23.73 2.99 9.47
C VAL A 208 22.59 2.36 10.27
N PRO A 209 22.57 2.51 11.61
CA PRO A 209 21.55 1.91 12.43
C PRO A 209 20.18 2.56 12.23
N TRP A 210 19.16 1.77 12.42
CA TRP A 210 17.78 2.23 12.57
C TRP A 210 17.59 2.76 13.99
N HIS A 211 17.29 4.04 14.15
CA HIS A 211 17.13 4.64 15.47
C HIS A 211 15.91 5.55 15.54
N GLN A 212 15.43 5.77 16.76
CA GLN A 212 14.31 6.65 17.01
C GLN A 212 14.71 8.11 16.82
N SER A 213 13.86 8.88 16.17
CA SER A 213 13.96 10.32 16.01
C SER A 213 12.57 10.94 16.07
N GLY A 214 12.33 11.81 17.03
CA GLY A 214 11.01 12.39 17.30
C GLY A 214 9.93 11.32 17.47
N ASN A 215 8.83 11.42 16.71
CA ASN A 215 7.70 10.46 16.74
C ASN A 215 7.90 9.26 15.79
N GLY A 216 9.08 9.10 15.21
CA GLY A 216 9.36 8.08 14.21
C GLY A 216 10.72 7.44 14.35
N TYR A 217 11.17 6.84 13.27
CA TYR A 217 12.47 6.18 13.17
C TYR A 217 13.13 6.56 11.85
N VAL A 218 14.45 6.60 11.85
CA VAL A 218 15.22 6.93 10.65
C VAL A 218 16.51 6.10 10.56
N ARG A 219 16.92 5.80 9.34
CA ARG A 219 18.21 5.21 9.00
C ARG A 219 19.09 6.28 8.37
N CYS A 220 19.58 7.20 9.18
CA CYS A 220 20.46 8.29 8.78
C CYS A 220 21.43 8.62 9.91
N ILE A 221 22.69 8.96 9.60
CA ILE A 221 23.65 9.45 10.60
C ILE A 221 23.45 10.93 10.94
N TYR A 222 22.71 11.64 10.11
CA TYR A 222 22.32 13.03 10.35
C TYR A 222 20.86 13.08 10.79
N ASP A 223 20.67 13.35 12.05
CA ASP A 223 19.36 13.57 12.64
C ASP A 223 19.02 15.07 12.50
N THR A 224 18.59 15.46 11.28
CA THR A 224 18.36 16.90 10.98
C THR A 224 16.96 17.12 10.43
#